data_d9e4cafa9459c326d55736a3045b0dbf
#
_entry.id   d9e4cafa9459c326d55736a3045b0dbf
#
_cell.length_a   1.000
_cell.length_b   1.000
_cell.length_c   1.000
_cell.angle_alpha   90.00
_cell.angle_beta   90.00
_cell.angle_gamma   90.00
#
_symmetry.space_group_name_H-M   'P 1'
#
loop_
_entity.id
_entity.type
_entity.pdbx_description
1 polymer ?
#
loop_
_entity_poly.entity_id
_entity_poly.type
_entity_poly.pdbx_seq_one_letter_code
_entity_poly.pdbx_strand_id
1 'polypeptide(L)'
;HCHTRRQRQMCIRDRKMGMDCLLSVGNGSAEESKLISMSYMGGKKGARPYAIVGKGITFDTGGISLKPPATMDEMKFDMCGAASVIGTMQVVSELKLPINIVGIVASAENMPGSKATKPGDVVKTMSGQTVEILNTDAEGRLVLADALTFVERFKPISVVDIATLTGAVIMALGYSTSGLMSNNEDLAKELLAAGVKASDKAWQLPIWDSYQKDLDSNFADMANIGGRAGTITAACFLSRFAENYPWAHLDVAGTASYKGAAKGGSGRPVPLLSQYLIDKA
;
A
#
# COMPACT_ATOMS: atom_id res chain seq x y z
N HIS A 1 29.13 4.74 2.85
CA HIS A 1 28.80 3.89 4.00
C HIS A 1 27.57 4.46 4.69
N CYS A 2 26.39 4.03 4.24
CA CYS A 2 25.11 4.34 4.90
C CYS A 2 25.11 3.58 6.24
N HIS A 3 25.11 4.28 7.37
CA HIS A 3 24.94 3.71 8.68
C HIS A 3 23.47 3.34 8.92
N THR A 4 22.88 2.55 8.03
CA THR A 4 21.62 1.86 8.30
C THR A 4 21.91 0.72 9.28
N ARG A 5 21.79 1.00 10.59
CA ARG A 5 21.84 -0.03 11.60
C ARG A 5 20.67 -0.98 11.40
N ARG A 6 20.98 -2.14 10.78
CA ARG A 6 20.14 -3.33 10.58
C ARG A 6 19.01 -3.19 9.56
N GLN A 7 19.34 -3.35 8.30
CA GLN A 7 18.47 -3.99 7.33
C GLN A 7 18.21 -5.43 7.82
N ARG A 8 17.05 -5.69 8.40
CA ARG A 8 16.56 -7.06 8.57
C ARG A 8 15.65 -7.32 7.38
N GLN A 9 16.22 -7.93 6.35
CA GLN A 9 15.44 -8.66 5.36
C GLN A 9 14.87 -9.88 6.10
N MET A 10 13.63 -9.78 6.55
CA MET A 10 12.89 -10.93 7.02
C MET A 10 12.25 -11.55 5.79
N CYS A 11 12.94 -12.54 5.18
CA CYS A 11 12.26 -13.53 4.34
C CYS A 11 11.26 -14.23 5.27
N ILE A 12 10.01 -13.89 5.14
CA ILE A 12 9.00 -14.33 6.06
C ILE A 12 8.71 -15.80 5.75
N ARG A 13 8.72 -16.60 6.78
CA ARG A 13 7.94 -17.83 6.83
C ARG A 13 6.47 -17.43 7.02
N ASP A 14 5.89 -16.86 5.99
CA ASP A 14 4.63 -16.09 5.98
C ASP A 14 3.45 -16.93 6.46
N ARG A 15 3.41 -18.22 6.12
CA ARG A 15 2.41 -19.17 6.64
C ARG A 15 2.40 -19.28 8.16
N LYS A 16 3.58 -19.21 8.81
CA LYS A 16 3.66 -19.24 10.28
C LYS A 16 3.17 -17.96 10.95
N MET A 17 3.07 -16.87 10.16
CA MET A 17 2.60 -15.58 10.64
C MET A 17 1.13 -15.32 10.29
N GLY A 18 0.47 -16.23 9.56
CA GLY A 18 -0.93 -16.10 9.17
C GLY A 18 -1.18 -15.02 8.11
N MET A 19 -0.21 -14.77 7.20
CA MET A 19 -0.31 -13.77 6.14
C MET A 19 -0.88 -14.37 4.85
N ASP A 20 -2.02 -15.04 4.93
CA ASP A 20 -2.53 -15.76 3.77
C ASP A 20 -3.06 -14.84 2.67
N CYS A 21 -3.42 -13.58 2.98
CA CYS A 21 -3.76 -12.58 1.96
C CYS A 21 -2.55 -12.22 1.09
N LEU A 22 -1.39 -11.94 1.69
CA LEU A 22 -0.15 -11.69 0.95
C LEU A 22 0.24 -12.91 0.09
N LEU A 23 0.18 -14.10 0.69
CA LEU A 23 0.55 -15.35 0.02
C LEU A 23 -0.40 -15.70 -1.12
N SER A 24 -1.70 -15.43 -0.96
CA SER A 24 -2.72 -15.74 -1.98
C SER A 24 -2.43 -15.04 -3.31
N VAL A 25 -1.88 -13.83 -3.26
CA VAL A 25 -1.53 -13.07 -4.46
C VAL A 25 -0.37 -13.72 -5.23
N GLY A 26 0.66 -14.19 -4.51
CA GLY A 26 1.84 -14.80 -5.12
C GLY A 26 1.69 -16.28 -5.50
N ASN A 27 0.59 -16.94 -5.16
CA ASN A 27 0.43 -18.39 -5.37
C ASN A 27 0.54 -18.85 -6.84
N GLY A 28 0.24 -17.96 -7.79
CA GLY A 28 0.36 -18.26 -9.22
C GLY A 28 1.76 -18.10 -9.78
N SER A 29 2.64 -17.40 -9.07
CA SER A 29 4.02 -17.13 -9.50
C SER A 29 4.99 -18.25 -9.07
N ALA A 30 6.12 -18.33 -9.77
CA ALA A 30 7.28 -19.12 -9.34
C ALA A 30 8.11 -18.36 -8.27
N GLU A 31 7.95 -17.03 -8.19
CA GLU A 31 8.65 -16.18 -7.25
C GLU A 31 7.93 -16.12 -5.89
N GLU A 32 8.69 -16.19 -4.80
CA GLU A 32 8.13 -16.11 -3.46
C GLU A 32 7.70 -14.69 -3.11
N SER A 33 6.50 -14.55 -2.50
CA SER A 33 6.08 -13.30 -1.86
C SER A 33 7.04 -12.92 -0.72
N LYS A 34 7.26 -11.61 -0.51
CA LYS A 34 8.17 -11.11 0.53
C LYS A 34 7.60 -9.89 1.23
N LEU A 35 7.68 -9.90 2.55
CA LEU A 35 7.47 -8.70 3.36
C LEU A 35 8.85 -8.16 3.78
N ILE A 36 9.18 -6.95 3.36
CA ILE A 36 10.47 -6.31 3.64
C ILE A 36 10.23 -5.21 4.68
N SER A 37 11.00 -5.22 5.76
CA SER A 37 10.95 -4.20 6.81
C SER A 37 12.29 -3.48 6.91
N MET A 38 12.25 -2.16 6.85
CA MET A 38 13.38 -1.25 6.97
C MET A 38 13.16 -0.33 8.18
N SER A 39 14.20 -0.05 8.96
CA SER A 39 14.11 0.84 10.12
C SER A 39 15.21 1.88 10.08
N TYR A 40 14.84 3.14 10.28
CA TYR A 40 15.74 4.25 10.52
C TYR A 40 15.43 4.83 11.92
N MET A 41 16.46 4.92 12.78
CA MET A 41 16.36 5.33 14.18
C MET A 41 17.21 6.58 14.40
N GLY A 42 16.78 7.74 13.84
CA GLY A 42 17.44 9.04 14.00
C GLY A 42 16.96 9.84 15.21
N GLY A 43 15.77 9.49 15.74
CA GLY A 43 15.16 10.15 16.89
C GLY A 43 15.64 9.64 18.22
N LYS A 44 14.98 10.09 19.31
CA LYS A 44 15.27 9.64 20.67
C LYS A 44 15.10 8.14 20.80
N LYS A 45 16.02 7.49 21.55
CA LYS A 45 15.94 6.05 21.84
C LYS A 45 14.62 5.73 22.52
N GLY A 46 13.88 4.75 21.96
CA GLY A 46 12.58 4.30 22.50
C GLY A 46 11.38 5.17 22.06
N ALA A 47 11.60 6.27 21.33
CA ALA A 47 10.49 7.01 20.75
C ALA A 47 9.76 6.17 19.68
N ARG A 48 8.44 6.30 19.64
CA ARG A 48 7.59 5.61 18.65
C ARG A 48 7.94 6.06 17.24
N PRO A 49 7.98 5.16 16.26
CA PRO A 49 8.26 5.54 14.87
C PRO A 49 7.03 6.06 14.14
N TYR A 50 7.23 6.82 13.09
CA TYR A 50 6.31 6.93 11.96
C TYR A 50 6.44 5.67 11.12
N ALA A 51 5.39 5.29 10.39
CA ALA A 51 5.47 4.13 9.48
C ALA A 51 4.95 4.48 8.09
N ILE A 52 5.62 3.94 7.07
CA ILE A 52 5.19 4.00 5.68
C ILE A 52 5.14 2.58 5.12
N VAL A 53 4.05 2.25 4.42
CA VAL A 53 3.80 0.91 3.88
C VAL A 53 3.58 1.01 2.38
N GLY A 54 4.24 0.17 1.58
CA GLY A 54 4.16 0.26 0.12
C GLY A 54 3.70 -1.04 -0.55
N LYS A 55 2.75 -0.92 -1.50
CA LYS A 55 2.43 -1.99 -2.43
C LYS A 55 3.62 -2.25 -3.33
N GLY A 56 4.06 -3.51 -3.39
CA GLY A 56 5.22 -3.94 -4.15
C GLY A 56 4.90 -5.08 -5.11
N ILE A 57 3.86 -4.96 -5.91
CA ILE A 57 3.55 -5.95 -6.94
C ILE A 57 4.54 -5.79 -8.09
N THR A 58 5.45 -6.73 -8.24
CA THR A 58 6.56 -6.65 -9.18
C THR A 58 6.10 -6.76 -10.63
N PHE A 59 5.05 -7.52 -10.87
CA PHE A 59 4.27 -7.53 -12.10
C PHE A 59 2.84 -7.98 -11.80
N ASP A 60 1.85 -7.35 -12.43
CA ASP A 60 0.43 -7.63 -12.22
C ASP A 60 -0.28 -7.99 -13.51
N THR A 61 -0.54 -9.29 -13.71
CA THR A 61 -1.36 -9.77 -14.83
C THR A 61 -2.86 -9.74 -14.50
N GLY A 62 -3.24 -9.48 -13.24
CA GLY A 62 -4.58 -9.69 -12.72
C GLY A 62 -4.81 -11.11 -12.16
N GLY A 63 -3.86 -12.03 -12.33
CA GLY A 63 -4.03 -13.42 -11.95
C GLY A 63 -5.07 -14.15 -12.83
N ILE A 64 -5.97 -14.91 -12.23
CA ILE A 64 -7.06 -15.59 -12.97
C ILE A 64 -8.06 -14.58 -13.56
N SER A 65 -8.29 -13.44 -12.88
CA SER A 65 -9.05 -12.30 -13.43
C SER A 65 -8.16 -11.48 -14.37
N LEU A 66 -7.72 -12.11 -15.46
CA LEU A 66 -6.66 -11.62 -16.34
C LEU A 66 -6.99 -10.23 -16.94
N LYS A 67 -6.03 -9.31 -16.85
CA LYS A 67 -6.12 -7.99 -17.47
C LYS A 67 -6.15 -8.09 -19.00
N PRO A 68 -6.77 -7.12 -19.69
CA PRO A 68 -6.61 -6.98 -21.13
C PRO A 68 -5.13 -6.81 -21.52
N PRO A 69 -4.67 -7.36 -22.67
CA PRO A 69 -3.26 -7.26 -23.09
C PRO A 69 -2.78 -5.82 -23.31
N ALA A 70 -3.69 -4.94 -23.71
CA ALA A 70 -3.36 -3.53 -23.95
C ALA A 70 -2.86 -2.86 -22.67
N THR A 71 -1.64 -2.29 -22.73
CA THR A 71 -0.98 -1.62 -21.59
C THR A 71 -0.57 -2.51 -20.43
N MET A 72 -0.65 -3.84 -20.54
CA MET A 72 -0.20 -4.75 -19.48
C MET A 72 1.29 -4.59 -19.18
N ASP A 73 2.11 -4.16 -20.14
CA ASP A 73 3.53 -3.85 -19.94
C ASP A 73 3.76 -2.72 -18.92
N GLU A 74 2.75 -1.89 -18.65
CA GLU A 74 2.80 -0.85 -17.62
C GLU A 74 2.68 -1.42 -16.19
N MET A 75 2.26 -2.67 -16.06
CA MET A 75 2.12 -3.34 -14.76
C MET A 75 3.46 -3.62 -14.06
N LYS A 76 4.58 -3.38 -14.72
CA LYS A 76 5.91 -3.26 -14.08
C LYS A 76 6.03 -2.05 -13.15
N PHE A 77 5.13 -1.05 -13.25
CA PHE A 77 5.04 0.10 -12.34
C PHE A 77 4.14 -0.14 -11.13
N ASP A 78 3.56 -1.32 -11.01
CA ASP A 78 2.63 -1.66 -9.93
C ASP A 78 3.31 -1.85 -8.55
N MET A 79 4.60 -1.63 -8.53
CA MET A 79 5.48 -1.58 -7.36
C MET A 79 5.87 -0.14 -6.97
N CYS A 80 5.30 0.89 -7.57
CA CYS A 80 5.67 2.28 -7.27
C CYS A 80 5.35 2.69 -5.82
N GLY A 81 4.40 2.05 -5.15
CA GLY A 81 4.20 2.21 -3.71
C GLY A 81 5.44 1.79 -2.91
N ALA A 82 5.99 0.62 -3.22
CA ALA A 82 7.24 0.12 -2.62
C ALA A 82 8.44 1.03 -2.95
N ALA A 83 8.55 1.46 -4.20
CA ALA A 83 9.61 2.38 -4.63
C ALA A 83 9.55 3.71 -3.85
N SER A 84 8.33 4.21 -3.58
CA SER A 84 8.12 5.42 -2.79
C SER A 84 8.55 5.24 -1.33
N VAL A 85 8.28 4.08 -0.74
CA VAL A 85 8.78 3.75 0.61
C VAL A 85 10.31 3.76 0.62
N ILE A 86 10.96 3.08 -0.32
CA ILE A 86 12.43 3.01 -0.39
C ILE A 86 13.03 4.40 -0.61
N GLY A 87 12.48 5.19 -1.56
CA GLY A 87 12.96 6.54 -1.84
C GLY A 87 12.79 7.48 -0.64
N THR A 88 11.65 7.42 0.05
CA THR A 88 11.42 8.24 1.27
C THR A 88 12.37 7.83 2.40
N MET A 89 12.60 6.53 2.62
CA MET A 89 13.56 6.04 3.61
C MET A 89 14.98 6.52 3.32
N GLN A 90 15.36 6.58 2.03
CA GLN A 90 16.64 7.13 1.59
C GLN A 90 16.74 8.62 1.94
N VAL A 91 15.75 9.43 1.57
CA VAL A 91 15.71 10.87 1.88
C VAL A 91 15.85 11.12 3.39
N VAL A 92 15.06 10.43 4.22
CA VAL A 92 15.10 10.56 5.68
C VAL A 92 16.49 10.23 6.23
N SER A 93 17.13 9.19 5.69
CA SER A 93 18.47 8.75 6.10
C SER A 93 19.55 9.74 5.68
N GLU A 94 19.50 10.28 4.46
CA GLU A 94 20.49 11.23 3.94
C GLU A 94 20.39 12.59 4.63
N LEU A 95 19.16 13.07 4.88
CA LEU A 95 18.91 14.30 5.65
C LEU A 95 19.17 14.14 7.15
N LYS A 96 19.37 12.92 7.63
CA LYS A 96 19.58 12.59 9.06
C LYS A 96 18.49 13.18 9.95
N LEU A 97 17.22 13.04 9.53
CA LEU A 97 16.10 13.60 10.29
C LEU A 97 16.05 13.01 11.72
N PRO A 98 15.80 13.85 12.77
CA PRO A 98 15.80 13.43 14.16
C PRO A 98 14.49 12.70 14.54
N ILE A 99 14.03 11.76 13.71
CA ILE A 99 12.82 10.95 13.89
C ILE A 99 13.13 9.46 13.75
N ASN A 100 12.24 8.62 14.28
CA ASN A 100 12.25 7.18 14.03
C ASN A 100 11.21 6.87 12.95
N ILE A 101 11.57 6.04 11.98
CA ILE A 101 10.66 5.63 10.90
C ILE A 101 10.86 4.15 10.57
N VAL A 102 9.75 3.48 10.24
CA VAL A 102 9.73 2.12 9.72
C VAL A 102 9.09 2.14 8.33
N GLY A 103 9.82 1.61 7.35
CA GLY A 103 9.31 1.34 6.00
C GLY A 103 8.98 -0.13 5.85
N ILE A 104 7.80 -0.45 5.33
CA ILE A 104 7.36 -1.81 5.04
C ILE A 104 6.98 -1.92 3.58
N VAL A 105 7.45 -2.97 2.91
CA VAL A 105 7.10 -3.30 1.53
C VAL A 105 6.48 -4.68 1.50
N ALA A 106 5.25 -4.76 0.99
CA ALA A 106 4.56 -6.01 0.71
C ALA A 106 4.76 -6.35 -0.78
N SER A 107 5.63 -7.32 -1.06
CA SER A 107 6.03 -7.67 -2.42
C SER A 107 5.50 -9.04 -2.81
N ALA A 108 4.87 -9.10 -3.99
CA ALA A 108 4.39 -10.32 -4.64
C ALA A 108 4.39 -10.12 -6.15
N GLU A 109 4.28 -11.21 -6.90
CA GLU A 109 4.03 -11.18 -8.34
C GLU A 109 2.66 -11.83 -8.60
N ASN A 110 1.72 -11.12 -9.23
CA ASN A 110 0.37 -11.63 -9.49
C ASN A 110 0.29 -12.25 -10.89
N MET A 111 0.37 -13.58 -10.94
CA MET A 111 0.41 -14.35 -12.18
C MET A 111 -0.71 -15.38 -12.24
N PRO A 112 -1.25 -15.69 -13.44
CA PRO A 112 -2.08 -16.86 -13.63
C PRO A 112 -1.21 -18.12 -13.48
N GLY A 113 -1.80 -19.20 -12.97
CA GLY A 113 -1.09 -20.46 -12.82
C GLY A 113 -1.97 -21.54 -12.22
N SER A 114 -1.48 -22.77 -12.23
CA SER A 114 -2.23 -23.92 -11.70
C SER A 114 -2.48 -23.85 -10.19
N LYS A 115 -1.68 -23.05 -9.48
CA LYS A 115 -1.80 -22.81 -8.02
C LYS A 115 -2.38 -21.44 -7.69
N ALA A 116 -2.68 -20.60 -8.72
CA ALA A 116 -3.20 -19.27 -8.51
C ALA A 116 -4.52 -19.29 -7.74
N THR A 117 -4.69 -18.27 -6.92
CA THR A 117 -5.96 -18.02 -6.23
C THR A 117 -7.07 -17.77 -7.25
N LYS A 118 -8.24 -18.31 -6.99
CA LYS A 118 -9.40 -18.25 -7.89
C LYS A 118 -10.46 -17.30 -7.32
N PRO A 119 -11.21 -16.60 -8.17
CA PRO A 119 -12.44 -15.94 -7.72
C PRO A 119 -13.34 -16.91 -6.95
N GLY A 120 -13.80 -16.50 -5.76
CA GLY A 120 -14.55 -17.32 -4.81
C GLY A 120 -13.72 -18.02 -3.73
N ASP A 121 -12.38 -18.00 -3.83
CA ASP A 121 -11.53 -18.49 -2.74
C ASP A 121 -11.65 -17.57 -1.52
N VAL A 122 -11.65 -18.15 -0.32
CA VAL A 122 -11.65 -17.42 0.96
C VAL A 122 -10.29 -17.61 1.64
N VAL A 123 -9.69 -16.51 2.06
CA VAL A 123 -8.40 -16.51 2.75
C VAL A 123 -8.53 -15.87 4.13
N LYS A 124 -7.66 -16.26 5.06
CA LYS A 124 -7.57 -15.68 6.39
C LYS A 124 -6.41 -14.70 6.46
N THR A 125 -6.68 -13.49 6.91
CA THR A 125 -5.66 -12.45 7.07
C THR A 125 -4.87 -12.64 8.36
N MET A 126 -3.75 -11.93 8.48
CA MET A 126 -2.97 -11.88 9.72
C MET A 126 -3.76 -11.34 10.92
N SER A 127 -4.77 -10.48 10.70
CA SER A 127 -5.66 -9.98 11.75
C SER A 127 -6.66 -11.02 12.24
N GLY A 128 -6.80 -12.12 11.51
CA GLY A 128 -7.78 -13.19 11.80
C GLY A 128 -9.09 -13.05 11.03
N GLN A 129 -9.36 -11.90 10.40
CA GLN A 129 -10.52 -11.70 9.53
C GLN A 129 -10.39 -12.54 8.26
N THR A 130 -11.52 -12.95 7.70
CA THR A 130 -11.59 -13.71 6.44
C THR A 130 -11.98 -12.79 5.29
N VAL A 131 -11.41 -13.05 4.11
CA VAL A 131 -11.67 -12.28 2.88
C VAL A 131 -12.06 -13.22 1.76
N GLU A 132 -13.23 -13.01 1.16
CA GLU A 132 -13.62 -13.63 -0.09
C GLU A 132 -12.99 -12.86 -1.26
N ILE A 133 -12.22 -13.56 -2.08
CA ILE A 133 -11.54 -12.97 -3.23
C ILE A 133 -12.45 -13.11 -4.45
N LEU A 134 -13.23 -12.09 -4.75
CA LEU A 134 -14.13 -12.07 -5.92
C LEU A 134 -13.42 -11.67 -7.21
N ASN A 135 -12.31 -10.93 -7.09
CA ASN A 135 -11.51 -10.50 -8.23
C ASN A 135 -10.02 -10.56 -7.87
N THR A 136 -9.25 -11.37 -8.56
CA THR A 136 -7.81 -11.52 -8.31
C THR A 136 -6.98 -10.36 -8.86
N ASP A 137 -7.55 -9.46 -9.65
CA ASP A 137 -6.96 -8.19 -10.10
C ASP A 137 -7.11 -7.06 -9.06
N ALA A 138 -7.75 -7.35 -7.93
CA ALA A 138 -7.79 -6.48 -6.75
C ALA A 138 -6.85 -7.02 -5.66
N GLU A 139 -5.63 -7.34 -6.02
CA GLU A 139 -4.58 -8.00 -5.25
C GLU A 139 -3.82 -7.04 -4.32
N GLY A 140 -3.64 -5.77 -4.73
CA GLY A 140 -2.87 -4.78 -3.98
C GLY A 140 -3.41 -4.57 -2.57
N ARG A 141 -4.72 -4.53 -2.40
CA ARG A 141 -5.34 -4.41 -1.08
C ARG A 141 -5.16 -5.68 -0.23
N LEU A 142 -5.03 -6.85 -0.84
CA LEU A 142 -4.77 -8.10 -0.14
C LEU A 142 -3.36 -8.12 0.47
N VAL A 143 -2.33 -7.74 -0.28
CA VAL A 143 -0.96 -7.67 0.25
C VAL A 143 -0.84 -6.59 1.31
N LEU A 144 -1.57 -5.46 1.17
CA LEU A 144 -1.58 -4.38 2.14
C LEU A 144 -2.32 -4.73 3.43
N ALA A 145 -3.38 -5.54 3.40
CA ALA A 145 -4.11 -5.96 4.59
C ALA A 145 -3.19 -6.60 5.64
N ASP A 146 -2.38 -7.55 5.22
CA ASP A 146 -1.42 -8.22 6.11
C ASP A 146 -0.27 -7.27 6.52
N ALA A 147 0.18 -6.39 5.62
CA ALA A 147 1.22 -5.41 5.94
C ALA A 147 0.76 -4.35 6.94
N LEU A 148 -0.49 -3.88 6.85
CA LEU A 148 -1.10 -2.95 7.81
C LEU A 148 -1.29 -3.59 9.18
N THR A 149 -1.71 -4.86 9.23
CA THR A 149 -1.74 -5.61 10.50
C THR A 149 -0.31 -5.82 11.06
N PHE A 150 0.65 -6.12 10.19
CA PHE A 150 2.04 -6.35 10.61
C PHE A 150 2.67 -5.10 11.24
N VAL A 151 2.36 -3.90 10.74
CA VAL A 151 2.97 -2.64 11.19
C VAL A 151 2.63 -2.29 12.64
N GLU A 152 1.53 -2.80 13.20
CA GLU A 152 1.10 -2.55 14.57
C GLU A 152 2.15 -2.94 15.62
N ARG A 153 2.98 -3.96 15.32
CA ARG A 153 4.06 -4.40 16.23
C ARG A 153 5.07 -3.33 16.56
N PHE A 154 5.20 -2.32 15.70
CA PHE A 154 6.11 -1.19 15.91
C PHE A 154 5.45 -0.07 16.72
N LYS A 155 4.15 -0.17 17.05
CA LYS A 155 3.37 0.85 17.73
C LYS A 155 3.55 2.25 17.12
N PRO A 156 3.30 2.41 15.81
CA PRO A 156 3.62 3.66 15.10
C PRO A 156 2.81 4.84 15.65
N ILE A 157 3.33 6.08 15.45
CA ILE A 157 2.61 7.33 15.72
C ILE A 157 1.50 7.49 14.69
N SER A 158 1.83 7.24 13.43
CA SER A 158 0.92 7.21 12.28
C SER A 158 1.44 6.25 11.23
N VAL A 159 0.54 5.78 10.37
CA VAL A 159 0.86 4.92 9.23
C VAL A 159 0.35 5.59 7.97
N VAL A 160 1.19 5.70 6.95
CA VAL A 160 0.78 6.09 5.58
C VAL A 160 1.08 4.92 4.65
N ASP A 161 0.08 4.36 4.00
CA ASP A 161 0.32 3.38 2.95
C ASP A 161 0.18 4.00 1.56
N ILE A 162 0.94 3.46 0.62
CA ILE A 162 1.08 3.96 -0.74
C ILE A 162 0.89 2.82 -1.73
N ALA A 163 -0.03 2.98 -2.66
CA ALA A 163 -0.27 1.97 -3.68
C ALA A 163 -0.75 2.55 -5.01
N THR A 164 -0.31 1.95 -6.10
CA THR A 164 -0.98 1.99 -7.40
C THR A 164 -2.20 1.07 -7.31
N LEU A 165 -3.29 1.56 -6.65
CA LEU A 165 -4.32 0.65 -6.17
C LEU A 165 -5.49 0.51 -7.13
N THR A 166 -6.00 1.62 -7.66
CA THR A 166 -7.25 1.57 -8.41
C THR A 166 -7.23 2.38 -9.71
N GLY A 167 -7.79 1.81 -10.78
CA GLY A 167 -8.13 2.60 -11.96
C GLY A 167 -9.20 3.66 -11.68
N ALA A 168 -10.00 3.46 -10.63
CA ALA A 168 -11.06 4.38 -10.25
C ALA A 168 -10.53 5.75 -9.77
N VAL A 169 -9.36 5.82 -9.13
CA VAL A 169 -8.74 7.09 -8.76
C VAL A 169 -8.36 7.91 -9.98
N ILE A 170 -7.95 7.26 -11.07
CA ILE A 170 -7.63 7.93 -12.34
C ILE A 170 -8.89 8.55 -12.94
N MET A 171 -10.02 7.86 -12.88
CA MET A 171 -11.30 8.37 -13.33
C MET A 171 -11.80 9.56 -12.51
N ALA A 172 -11.49 9.56 -11.19
CA ALA A 172 -11.91 10.62 -10.27
C ALA A 172 -11.00 11.86 -10.33
N LEU A 173 -9.67 11.68 -10.36
CA LEU A 173 -8.67 12.73 -10.15
C LEU A 173 -7.67 12.90 -11.31
N GLY A 174 -7.74 12.06 -12.33
CA GLY A 174 -6.83 12.07 -13.47
C GLY A 174 -5.41 11.64 -13.10
N TYR A 175 -4.42 12.24 -13.78
CA TYR A 175 -3.00 11.89 -13.66
C TYR A 175 -2.16 12.92 -12.89
N SER A 176 -2.78 13.98 -12.37
CA SER A 176 -2.06 15.07 -11.72
C SER A 176 -2.15 15.07 -10.19
N THR A 177 -3.12 14.37 -9.61
CA THR A 177 -3.45 14.42 -8.19
C THR A 177 -3.62 13.00 -7.64
N SER A 178 -2.95 12.70 -6.53
CA SER A 178 -3.11 11.41 -5.83
C SER A 178 -4.39 11.41 -4.98
N GLY A 179 -5.04 10.26 -4.83
CA GLY A 179 -6.16 10.11 -3.90
C GLY A 179 -5.63 9.93 -2.48
N LEU A 180 -6.24 10.62 -1.50
CA LEU A 180 -5.96 10.46 -0.09
C LEU A 180 -7.22 10.03 0.64
N MET A 181 -7.17 8.98 1.44
CA MET A 181 -8.22 8.54 2.36
C MET A 181 -7.61 8.32 3.74
N SER A 182 -8.34 8.63 4.82
CA SER A 182 -7.78 8.56 6.16
C SER A 182 -8.87 8.32 7.21
N ASN A 183 -8.52 7.61 8.28
CA ASN A 183 -9.33 7.48 9.50
C ASN A 183 -9.03 8.61 10.51
N ASN A 184 -8.13 9.56 10.16
CA ASN A 184 -7.70 10.64 11.04
C ASN A 184 -7.58 11.96 10.27
N GLU A 185 -8.43 12.93 10.59
CA GLU A 185 -8.53 14.20 9.89
C GLU A 185 -7.26 15.08 10.04
N ASP A 186 -6.58 15.01 11.19
CA ASP A 186 -5.36 15.81 11.39
C ASP A 186 -4.22 15.26 10.53
N LEU A 187 -4.05 13.94 10.46
CA LEU A 187 -3.09 13.30 9.56
C LEU A 187 -3.39 13.63 8.09
N ALA A 188 -4.68 13.62 7.69
CA ALA A 188 -5.07 13.99 6.34
C ALA A 188 -4.68 15.44 6.02
N LYS A 189 -5.00 16.41 6.90
CA LYS A 189 -4.63 17.82 6.73
C LYS A 189 -3.13 18.02 6.63
N GLU A 190 -2.34 17.34 7.45
CA GLU A 190 -0.88 17.40 7.43
C GLU A 190 -0.30 16.90 6.10
N LEU A 191 -0.78 15.76 5.59
CA LEU A 191 -0.36 15.21 4.31
C LEU A 191 -0.75 16.10 3.14
N LEU A 192 -1.97 16.67 3.14
CA LEU A 192 -2.40 17.62 2.12
C LEU A 192 -1.54 18.89 2.12
N ALA A 193 -1.23 19.43 3.30
CA ALA A 193 -0.36 20.61 3.44
C ALA A 193 1.07 20.31 2.95
N ALA A 194 1.62 19.15 3.30
CA ALA A 194 2.93 18.71 2.82
C ALA A 194 2.93 18.55 1.29
N GLY A 195 1.87 17.99 0.71
CA GLY A 195 1.72 17.86 -0.74
C GLY A 195 1.69 19.20 -1.47
N VAL A 196 1.06 20.22 -0.89
CA VAL A 196 1.07 21.60 -1.44
C VAL A 196 2.47 22.18 -1.40
N LYS A 197 3.18 22.09 -0.25
CA LYS A 197 4.55 22.57 -0.08
C LYS A 197 5.51 21.90 -1.06
N ALA A 198 5.39 20.60 -1.26
CA ALA A 198 6.25 19.81 -2.13
C ALA A 198 5.85 19.86 -3.61
N SER A 199 4.78 20.58 -3.99
CA SER A 199 4.20 20.54 -5.34
C SER A 199 3.81 19.13 -5.82
N ASP A 200 3.47 18.24 -4.88
CA ASP A 200 3.07 16.86 -5.08
C ASP A 200 1.70 16.62 -4.45
N LYS A 201 0.68 17.16 -5.10
CA LYS A 201 -0.66 17.33 -4.53
C LYS A 201 -1.44 16.01 -4.41
N ALA A 202 -2.19 15.90 -3.33
CA ALA A 202 -3.23 14.90 -3.12
C ALA A 202 -4.59 15.57 -2.87
N TRP A 203 -5.67 14.81 -2.99
CA TRP A 203 -7.03 15.23 -2.68
C TRP A 203 -7.74 14.20 -1.83
N GLN A 204 -8.40 14.63 -0.75
CA GLN A 204 -9.06 13.72 0.18
C GLN A 204 -10.40 13.24 -0.37
N LEU A 205 -10.64 11.93 -0.30
CA LEU A 205 -11.87 11.24 -0.61
C LEU A 205 -12.42 10.57 0.66
N PRO A 206 -13.76 10.42 0.80
CA PRO A 206 -14.39 9.90 2.01
C PRO A 206 -14.22 8.39 2.17
N ILE A 207 -14.28 7.90 3.43
CA ILE A 207 -14.41 6.48 3.80
C ILE A 207 -15.59 6.29 4.77
N TRP A 208 -16.76 6.82 4.44
CA TRP A 208 -17.93 6.77 5.31
C TRP A 208 -18.51 5.35 5.44
N ASP A 209 -19.17 5.08 6.55
CA ASP A 209 -19.79 3.79 6.85
C ASP A 209 -20.78 3.31 5.78
N SER A 210 -21.38 4.23 5.02
CA SER A 210 -22.28 3.88 3.92
C SER A 210 -21.59 3.07 2.82
N TYR A 211 -20.27 3.24 2.63
CA TYR A 211 -19.47 2.48 1.65
C TYR A 211 -18.97 1.13 2.19
N GLN A 212 -18.95 0.94 3.53
CA GLN A 212 -18.48 -0.31 4.13
C GLN A 212 -19.36 -1.50 3.75
N LYS A 213 -20.68 -1.28 3.60
CA LYS A 213 -21.65 -2.31 3.20
C LYS A 213 -21.39 -2.89 1.80
N ASP A 214 -20.74 -2.11 0.94
CA ASP A 214 -20.39 -2.58 -0.40
C ASP A 214 -19.37 -3.73 -0.39
N LEU A 215 -18.72 -3.97 0.77
CA LEU A 215 -17.73 -5.02 0.97
C LEU A 215 -18.31 -6.27 1.67
N ASP A 216 -19.61 -6.32 1.91
CA ASP A 216 -20.23 -7.48 2.56
C ASP A 216 -20.07 -8.74 1.70
N SER A 217 -19.81 -9.86 2.34
CA SER A 217 -19.69 -11.18 1.73
C SER A 217 -20.65 -12.16 2.40
N ASN A 218 -21.16 -13.11 1.63
CA ASN A 218 -21.97 -14.21 2.18
C ASN A 218 -21.12 -15.36 2.73
N PHE A 219 -19.80 -15.36 2.48
CA PHE A 219 -18.93 -16.52 2.76
C PHE A 219 -17.72 -16.15 3.63
N ALA A 220 -17.48 -14.85 3.89
CA ALA A 220 -16.37 -14.34 4.67
C ALA A 220 -16.79 -13.07 5.43
N ASP A 221 -15.90 -12.55 6.28
CA ASP A 221 -16.14 -11.27 6.98
C ASP A 221 -16.24 -10.10 6.01
N MET A 222 -15.63 -10.21 4.84
CA MET A 222 -15.69 -9.22 3.77
C MET A 222 -15.27 -9.78 2.41
N ALA A 223 -15.67 -9.09 1.33
CA ALA A 223 -15.15 -9.32 -0.02
C ALA A 223 -13.99 -8.37 -0.32
N ASN A 224 -13.08 -8.77 -1.24
CA ASN A 224 -11.96 -7.90 -1.65
C ASN A 224 -12.37 -6.78 -2.62
N ILE A 225 -13.55 -6.86 -3.21
CA ILE A 225 -14.12 -5.80 -4.06
C ILE A 225 -15.59 -5.57 -3.70
N GLY A 226 -16.10 -4.37 -4.00
CA GLY A 226 -17.51 -4.05 -3.84
C GLY A 226 -17.86 -2.66 -4.36
N GLY A 227 -19.12 -2.48 -4.74
CA GLY A 227 -19.68 -1.21 -5.17
C GLY A 227 -19.05 -0.60 -6.43
N ARG A 228 -19.49 0.63 -6.78
CA ARG A 228 -18.99 1.36 -7.96
C ARG A 228 -17.90 2.38 -7.62
N ALA A 229 -17.82 2.82 -6.36
CA ALA A 229 -16.86 3.81 -5.90
C ALA A 229 -15.48 3.16 -5.61
N GLY A 230 -14.86 2.55 -6.61
CA GLY A 230 -13.75 1.60 -6.48
C GLY A 230 -12.57 2.08 -5.64
N THR A 231 -12.15 3.35 -5.73
CA THR A 231 -11.06 3.87 -4.89
C THR A 231 -11.48 4.04 -3.43
N ILE A 232 -12.74 4.44 -3.19
CA ILE A 232 -13.31 4.61 -1.85
C ILE A 232 -13.50 3.24 -1.18
N THR A 233 -14.11 2.28 -1.87
CA THR A 233 -14.32 0.93 -1.32
C THR A 233 -13.01 0.18 -1.10
N ALA A 234 -11.98 0.43 -1.94
CA ALA A 234 -10.63 -0.08 -1.68
C ALA A 234 -10.04 0.46 -0.38
N ALA A 235 -10.19 1.76 -0.12
CA ALA A 235 -9.75 2.37 1.13
C ALA A 235 -10.60 1.92 2.33
N CYS A 236 -11.91 1.72 2.16
CA CYS A 236 -12.77 1.10 3.17
C CYS A 236 -12.31 -0.32 3.53
N PHE A 237 -11.89 -1.11 2.54
CA PHE A 237 -11.29 -2.42 2.81
C PHE A 237 -10.02 -2.29 3.67
N LEU A 238 -9.09 -1.41 3.29
CA LEU A 238 -7.84 -1.20 4.02
C LEU A 238 -8.06 -0.66 5.43
N SER A 239 -9.05 0.22 5.63
CA SER A 239 -9.35 0.82 6.94
C SER A 239 -9.69 -0.23 8.01
N ARG A 240 -10.26 -1.38 7.64
CA ARG A 240 -10.55 -2.50 8.55
C ARG A 240 -9.30 -3.15 9.15
N PHE A 241 -8.13 -2.89 8.57
CA PHE A 241 -6.82 -3.39 9.04
C PHE A 241 -5.95 -2.29 9.65
N ALA A 242 -6.51 -1.09 9.84
CA ALA A 242 -5.80 0.10 10.31
C ALA A 242 -6.53 0.83 11.46
N GLU A 243 -7.38 0.13 12.22
CA GLU A 243 -8.23 0.74 13.27
C GLU A 243 -7.45 1.18 14.52
N ASN A 244 -6.27 0.58 14.77
CA ASN A 244 -5.53 0.75 16.02
C ASN A 244 -4.53 1.92 16.00
N TYR A 245 -4.48 2.72 14.92
CA TYR A 245 -3.54 3.84 14.77
C TYR A 245 -4.06 4.88 13.77
N PRO A 246 -3.60 6.15 13.86
CA PRO A 246 -3.84 7.13 12.80
C PRO A 246 -3.30 6.63 11.46
N TRP A 247 -4.16 6.52 10.48
CA TRP A 247 -3.82 5.94 9.17
C TRP A 247 -4.28 6.84 8.02
N ALA A 248 -3.50 6.86 6.96
CA ALA A 248 -3.86 7.42 5.67
C ALA A 248 -3.39 6.51 4.53
N HIS A 249 -4.20 6.41 3.48
CA HIS A 249 -3.89 5.76 2.23
C HIS A 249 -3.67 6.78 1.12
N LEU A 250 -2.62 6.60 0.34
CA LEU A 250 -2.35 7.35 -0.89
C LEU A 250 -2.50 6.42 -2.11
N ASP A 251 -3.60 6.59 -2.84
CA ASP A 251 -3.78 5.92 -4.14
C ASP A 251 -3.08 6.72 -5.22
N VAL A 252 -1.97 6.19 -5.72
CA VAL A 252 -1.07 6.84 -6.67
C VAL A 252 -1.14 6.24 -8.08
N ALA A 253 -2.18 5.45 -8.38
CA ALA A 253 -2.31 4.80 -9.69
C ALA A 253 -2.28 5.78 -10.87
N GLY A 254 -2.80 7.01 -10.68
CA GLY A 254 -2.73 8.07 -11.69
C GLY A 254 -1.40 8.81 -11.74
N THR A 255 -0.67 8.90 -10.63
CA THR A 255 0.47 9.81 -10.49
C THR A 255 1.83 9.13 -10.47
N ALA A 256 1.87 7.81 -10.21
CA ALA A 256 3.11 7.06 -10.01
C ALA A 256 3.96 6.87 -11.27
N SER A 257 3.37 6.99 -12.46
CA SER A 257 4.09 6.80 -13.72
C SER A 257 3.64 7.75 -14.82
N TYR A 258 4.55 8.06 -15.74
CA TYR A 258 4.28 8.80 -16.96
C TYR A 258 3.83 7.85 -18.07
N LYS A 259 3.03 8.38 -19.01
CA LYS A 259 2.49 7.68 -20.17
C LYS A 259 3.16 8.09 -21.48
N GLY A 260 2.91 7.34 -22.54
CA GLY A 260 3.40 7.66 -23.90
C GLY A 260 4.92 7.63 -24.01
N ALA A 261 5.48 8.61 -24.70
CA ALA A 261 6.94 8.70 -24.97
C ALA A 261 7.78 8.89 -23.70
N ALA A 262 7.20 9.42 -22.63
CA ALA A 262 7.87 9.63 -21.35
C ALA A 262 7.66 8.45 -20.37
N LYS A 263 7.12 7.32 -20.83
CA LYS A 263 6.79 6.15 -19.98
C LYS A 263 7.91 5.81 -19.01
N GLY A 264 7.60 5.89 -17.71
CA GLY A 264 8.55 5.66 -16.63
C GLY A 264 7.94 6.00 -15.28
N GLY A 265 8.60 5.63 -14.19
CA GLY A 265 8.22 6.03 -12.83
C GLY A 265 8.37 7.55 -12.64
N SER A 266 7.40 8.18 -11.97
CA SER A 266 7.44 9.63 -11.70
C SER A 266 8.22 10.01 -10.45
N GLY A 267 8.42 9.06 -9.55
CA GLY A 267 8.96 9.28 -8.21
C GLY A 267 7.93 9.79 -7.20
N ARG A 268 6.69 10.03 -7.62
CA ARG A 268 5.61 10.47 -6.71
C ARG A 268 5.06 9.27 -5.91
N PRO A 269 4.70 9.44 -4.64
CA PRO A 269 4.63 10.68 -3.86
C PRO A 269 5.84 10.89 -2.91
N VAL A 270 7.07 10.52 -3.29
CA VAL A 270 8.26 10.73 -2.44
C VAL A 270 8.41 12.18 -1.97
N PRO A 271 8.18 13.23 -2.83
CA PRO A 271 8.26 14.62 -2.37
C PRO A 271 7.23 14.94 -1.26
N LEU A 272 5.96 14.51 -1.41
CA LEU A 272 4.92 14.70 -0.40
C LEU A 272 5.29 14.02 0.93
N LEU A 273 5.69 12.75 0.88
CA LEU A 273 6.05 11.96 2.05
C LEU A 273 7.29 12.52 2.77
N SER A 274 8.29 12.91 2.00
CA SER A 274 9.51 13.52 2.54
C SER A 274 9.19 14.83 3.25
N GLN A 275 8.37 15.70 2.64
CA GLN A 275 7.96 16.96 3.25
C GLN A 275 7.15 16.72 4.54
N TYR A 276 6.23 15.78 4.53
CA TYR A 276 5.48 15.39 5.73
C TYR A 276 6.41 14.99 6.89
N LEU A 277 7.43 14.17 6.61
CA LEU A 277 8.37 13.69 7.62
C LEU A 277 9.35 14.80 8.07
N ILE A 278 9.72 15.73 7.20
CA ILE A 278 10.50 16.93 7.54
C ILE A 278 9.69 17.82 8.49
N ASP A 279 8.39 18.02 8.23
CA ASP A 279 7.51 18.82 9.10
C ASP A 279 7.30 18.14 10.48
N LYS A 280 7.66 16.86 10.67
CA LYS A 280 7.61 16.11 11.95
C LYS A 280 8.96 16.04 12.68
N ALA A 281 10.02 16.48 12.05
CA ALA A 281 11.38 16.48 12.60
C ALA A 281 11.65 17.76 13.38
#